data_86e151550460c0ac02f5c15f6ae9f46d
#
_entry.id   86e151550460c0ac02f5c15f6ae9f46d
#
_cell.length_a   1.000
_cell.length_b   1.000
_cell.length_c   1.000
_cell.angle_alpha   90.00
_cell.angle_beta   90.00
_cell.angle_gamma   90.00
#
_symmetry.space_group_name_H-M   'P 1'
#
loop_
_entity.id
_entity.type
_entity.pdbx_description
1 polymer ?
#
loop_
_entity_poly.entity_id
_entity_poly.type
_entity_poly.pdbx_seq_one_letter_code
_entity_poly.pdbx_strand_id
1 'polypeptide(L)'
;FLLAAARNDNELWVIDTAAKQPTRKIALQFTAPGGDPENCAAQEVMDNASIEGLAVIGDTLWLVNDPWKVNYMKNLQCEANRSRYEGMAPLLFSMPLDASWFN
;
A
#
# COMPACT_ATOMS: atom_id res chain seq x y z
N PHE A 1 -0.71 -19.91 -6.50
CA PHE A 1 -0.42 -18.96 -5.40
C PHE A 1 -1.60 -18.03 -5.15
N LEU A 2 -1.74 -17.63 -3.91
CA LEU A 2 -2.72 -16.64 -3.47
C LEU A 2 -1.96 -15.43 -2.91
N LEU A 3 -2.41 -14.23 -3.28
CA LEU A 3 -1.87 -12.99 -2.71
C LEU A 3 -2.86 -12.44 -1.68
N ALA A 4 -2.34 -12.00 -0.55
CA ALA A 4 -3.12 -11.35 0.49
C ALA A 4 -2.38 -10.13 1.02
N ALA A 5 -3.10 -9.06 1.32
CA ALA A 5 -2.52 -7.87 1.92
C ALA A 5 -2.70 -7.92 3.44
N ALA A 6 -1.60 -7.73 4.16
CA ALA A 6 -1.64 -7.54 5.62
C ALA A 6 -1.89 -6.06 5.90
N ARG A 7 -3.12 -5.74 6.28
CA ARG A 7 -3.62 -4.36 6.37
C ARG A 7 -2.78 -3.43 7.24
N ASN A 8 -2.33 -3.91 8.39
CA ASN A 8 -1.67 -3.05 9.38
C ASN A 8 -0.14 -3.09 9.33
N ASP A 9 0.43 -3.94 8.48
CA ASP A 9 1.86 -4.19 8.48
C ASP A 9 2.56 -3.77 7.19
N ASN A 10 1.83 -3.20 6.23
CA ASN A 10 2.35 -2.88 4.89
C ASN A 10 3.08 -4.06 4.27
N GLU A 11 2.46 -5.23 4.32
CA GLU A 11 3.03 -6.46 3.78
C GLU A 11 2.10 -7.08 2.75
N LEU A 12 2.71 -7.71 1.76
CA LEU A 12 2.04 -8.62 0.84
C LEU A 12 2.43 -10.05 1.23
N TRP A 13 1.44 -10.91 1.41
CA TRP A 13 1.68 -12.32 1.68
C TRP A 13 1.48 -13.12 0.41
N VAL A 14 2.48 -13.92 0.09
CA VAL A 14 2.45 -14.85 -1.04
C VAL A 14 2.29 -16.24 -0.49
N ILE A 15 1.12 -16.82 -0.72
CA ILE A 15 0.70 -18.10 -0.13
C ILE A 15 0.74 -19.17 -1.20
N ASP A 16 1.52 -20.22 -0.96
CA ASP A 16 1.52 -21.39 -1.82
C ASP A 16 0.31 -22.25 -1.48
N THR A 17 -0.67 -22.27 -2.36
CA THR A 17 -1.91 -23.04 -2.15
C THR A 17 -1.71 -24.55 -2.16
N ALA A 18 -0.59 -25.03 -2.70
CA ALA A 18 -0.20 -26.44 -2.63
C ALA A 18 0.56 -26.81 -1.35
N ALA A 19 0.81 -25.83 -0.50
CA ALA A 19 1.51 -25.98 0.79
C ALA A 19 2.91 -26.63 0.68
N LYS A 20 3.57 -26.44 -0.45
CA LYS A 20 4.93 -26.99 -0.67
C LYS A 20 6.01 -26.09 -0.09
N GLN A 21 5.72 -24.84 0.15
CA GLN A 21 6.65 -23.87 0.71
C GLN A 21 5.90 -22.94 1.68
N PRO A 22 6.62 -22.36 2.65
CA PRO A 22 5.99 -21.47 3.62
C PRO A 22 5.50 -20.17 2.95
N THR A 23 4.53 -19.53 3.59
CA THR A 23 4.06 -18.20 3.17
C THR A 23 5.22 -17.21 3.23
N ARG A 24 5.40 -16.47 2.14
CA ARG A 24 6.36 -15.37 2.10
C ARG A 24 5.67 -14.07 2.47
N LYS A 25 6.36 -13.27 3.27
CA LYS A 25 5.92 -11.94 3.64
C LYS A 25 6.83 -10.93 2.98
N ILE A 26 6.26 -10.15 2.06
CA ILE A 26 6.98 -9.15 1.27
C ILE A 26 6.66 -7.79 1.87
N ALA A 27 7.68 -7.09 2.38
CA ALA A 27 7.51 -5.73 2.87
C ALA A 27 7.24 -4.78 1.70
N LEU A 28 6.20 -3.96 1.84
CA LEU A 28 5.84 -2.95 0.85
C LEU A 28 6.02 -1.56 1.45
N GLN A 29 6.40 -0.61 0.60
CA GLN A 29 6.45 0.80 0.96
C GLN A 29 5.44 1.56 0.12
N PHE A 30 4.54 2.27 0.79
CA PHE A 30 3.52 3.08 0.14
C PHE A 30 3.86 4.55 0.31
N THR A 31 3.64 5.33 -0.74
CA THR A 31 3.82 6.77 -0.69
C THR A 31 2.57 7.49 -1.16
N ALA A 32 2.30 8.63 -0.55
CA ALA A 32 1.23 9.52 -0.97
C ALA A 32 1.83 10.78 -1.60
N PRO A 33 1.33 11.21 -2.78
CA PRO A 33 1.82 12.43 -3.39
C PRO A 33 1.44 13.65 -2.57
N GLY A 34 2.42 14.53 -2.32
CA GLY A 34 2.22 15.79 -1.61
C GLY A 34 1.79 16.91 -2.53
N GLY A 35 1.10 17.90 -1.96
CA GLY A 35 0.65 19.09 -2.67
C GLY A 35 1.45 20.36 -2.36
N ASP A 36 2.43 20.26 -1.47
CA ASP A 36 3.22 21.40 -1.01
C ASP A 36 4.71 21.03 -0.98
N PRO A 37 5.40 21.08 -2.13
CA PRO A 37 6.80 20.66 -2.21
C PRO A 37 7.77 21.56 -1.43
N GLU A 38 7.36 22.75 -1.01
CA GLU A 38 8.21 23.63 -0.21
C GLU A 38 8.28 23.20 1.25
N ASN A 39 7.19 22.63 1.76
CA ASN A 39 7.06 22.29 3.18
C ASN A 39 6.97 20.79 3.44
N CYS A 40 6.61 20.00 2.43
CA CYS A 40 6.45 18.56 2.55
C CYS A 40 7.23 17.83 1.47
N ALA A 41 7.55 16.56 1.70
CA ALA A 41 8.10 15.71 0.65
C ALA A 41 7.10 15.57 -0.50
N ALA A 42 7.60 15.53 -1.74
CA ALA A 42 6.75 15.34 -2.93
C ALA A 42 6.02 14.00 -2.90
N GLN A 43 6.68 12.97 -2.35
CA GLN A 43 6.11 11.66 -2.06
C GLN A 43 6.39 11.36 -0.59
N GLU A 44 5.38 11.31 0.23
CA GLU A 44 5.51 11.02 1.65
C GLU A 44 5.25 9.54 1.92
N VAL A 45 6.15 8.90 2.67
CA VAL A 45 6.00 7.51 3.06
C VAL A 45 4.87 7.40 4.09
N MET A 46 3.98 6.44 3.88
CA MET A 46 2.88 6.14 4.79
C MET A 46 3.28 5.00 5.73
N ASP A 47 3.16 5.22 7.04
CA ASP A 47 3.46 4.19 8.04
C ASP A 47 2.54 2.97 7.91
N ASN A 48 1.26 3.23 7.66
CA ASN A 48 0.26 2.19 7.46
C ASN A 48 -0.73 2.63 6.39
N ALA A 49 -0.61 2.07 5.19
CA ALA A 49 -1.51 2.41 4.11
C ALA A 49 -2.92 1.84 4.27
N SER A 50 -3.11 0.88 5.19
CA SER A 50 -4.41 0.22 5.44
C SER A 50 -5.03 -0.34 4.16
N ILE A 51 -4.30 -1.22 3.49
CA ILE A 51 -4.76 -1.81 2.23
C ILE A 51 -5.99 -2.69 2.46
N GLU A 52 -7.04 -2.44 1.70
CA GLU A 52 -8.33 -3.16 1.79
C GLU A 52 -8.62 -4.03 0.58
N GLY A 53 -7.97 -3.77 -0.54
CA GLY A 53 -8.21 -4.56 -1.74
C GLY A 53 -6.99 -4.66 -2.62
N LEU A 54 -6.92 -5.74 -3.37
CA LEU A 54 -5.87 -5.95 -4.37
C LEU A 54 -6.41 -6.69 -5.59
N ALA A 55 -5.77 -6.47 -6.72
CA ALA A 55 -6.06 -7.17 -7.96
C ALA A 55 -4.80 -7.28 -8.80
N VAL A 56 -4.68 -8.35 -9.56
CA VAL A 56 -3.61 -8.54 -10.52
C VAL A 56 -4.17 -8.39 -11.92
N ILE A 57 -3.57 -7.51 -12.70
CA ILE A 57 -3.93 -7.30 -14.11
C ILE A 57 -2.63 -7.36 -14.93
N GLY A 58 -2.48 -8.43 -15.73
CA GLY A 58 -1.22 -8.69 -16.42
C GLY A 58 -0.09 -8.87 -15.41
N ASP A 59 0.96 -8.09 -15.55
CA ASP A 59 2.13 -8.13 -14.68
C ASP A 59 2.10 -7.06 -13.57
N THR A 60 0.95 -6.43 -13.36
CA THR A 60 0.81 -5.34 -12.41
C THR A 60 -0.09 -5.73 -11.26
N LEU A 61 0.38 -5.49 -10.05
CA LEU A 61 -0.41 -5.58 -8.83
C LEU A 61 -0.99 -4.20 -8.53
N TRP A 62 -2.31 -4.15 -8.37
CA TRP A 62 -3.05 -2.97 -7.98
C TRP A 62 -3.56 -3.13 -6.56
N LEU A 63 -3.42 -2.07 -5.77
CA LEU A 63 -3.82 -2.08 -4.37
C LEU A 63 -4.63 -0.82 -4.09
N VAL A 64 -5.64 -0.96 -3.25
CA VAL A 64 -6.47 0.17 -2.81
C VAL A 64 -6.51 0.19 -1.29
N ASN A 65 -6.46 1.38 -0.72
CA ASN A 65 -6.48 1.55 0.72
C ASN A 65 -7.88 1.86 1.27
N ASP A 66 -7.99 1.79 2.60
CA ASP A 66 -9.15 2.30 3.32
C ASP A 66 -9.06 3.84 3.35
N PRO A 67 -10.04 4.56 2.77
CA PRO A 67 -10.00 6.01 2.70
C PRO A 67 -10.38 6.71 4.02
N TRP A 68 -10.45 5.97 5.11
CA TRP A 68 -10.87 6.53 6.38
C TRP A 68 -9.95 7.65 6.83
N LYS A 69 -10.53 8.80 7.06
CA LYS A 69 -9.85 10.04 7.45
C LYS A 69 -8.81 9.85 8.56
N VAL A 70 -9.15 9.09 9.60
CA VAL A 70 -8.26 8.85 10.74
C VAL A 70 -6.97 8.15 10.32
N ASN A 71 -7.02 7.26 9.34
CA ASN A 71 -5.83 6.59 8.83
C ASN A 71 -4.87 7.58 8.18
N TYR A 72 -5.37 8.49 7.36
CA TYR A 72 -4.53 9.51 6.74
C TYR A 72 -3.90 10.43 7.80
N MET A 73 -4.67 10.82 8.80
CA MET A 73 -4.18 11.69 9.86
C MET A 73 -3.07 11.05 10.70
N LYS A 74 -3.10 9.73 10.86
CA LYS A 74 -2.07 9.00 11.59
C LYS A 74 -0.84 8.70 10.74
N ASN A 75 -1.01 8.52 9.44
CA ASN A 75 0.01 7.97 8.56
C ASN A 75 0.83 9.01 7.82
N LEU A 76 0.31 10.23 7.69
CA LEU A 76 1.01 11.32 7.04
C LEU A 76 1.52 12.30 8.11
N GLN A 77 2.83 12.51 8.13
CA GLN A 77 3.47 13.35 9.14
C GLN A 77 3.36 14.83 8.82
N CYS A 78 3.41 15.18 7.54
CA CYS A 78 3.32 16.57 7.12
C CYS A 78 1.88 17.06 7.15
N GLU A 79 1.61 18.14 7.89
CA GLU A 79 0.26 18.66 8.10
C GLU A 79 -0.44 19.02 6.78
N ALA A 80 0.27 19.62 5.85
CA ALA A 80 -0.30 19.98 4.55
C ALA A 80 -0.75 18.73 3.77
N ASN A 81 -0.03 17.63 3.88
CA ASN A 81 -0.41 16.37 3.26
C ASN A 81 -1.63 15.76 3.96
N ARG A 82 -1.67 15.81 5.29
CA ARG A 82 -2.86 15.32 6.03
C ARG A 82 -4.12 16.07 5.62
N SER A 83 -4.04 17.38 5.52
CA SER A 83 -5.18 18.22 5.11
C SER A 83 -5.64 17.89 3.70
N ARG A 84 -4.71 17.62 2.79
CA ARG A 84 -5.02 17.24 1.41
C ARG A 84 -5.87 15.98 1.33
N TYR A 85 -5.60 15.00 2.19
CA TYR A 85 -6.26 13.70 2.14
C TYR A 85 -7.48 13.59 3.06
N GLU A 86 -7.79 14.63 3.79
CA GLU A 86 -8.98 14.66 4.63
C GLU A 86 -10.25 14.59 3.77
N GLY A 87 -11.06 13.55 3.99
CA GLY A 87 -12.30 13.35 3.25
C GLY A 87 -12.14 12.87 1.82
N MET A 88 -10.96 12.45 1.42
CA MET A 88 -10.68 12.02 0.05
C MET A 88 -11.18 10.60 -0.25
N ALA A 89 -11.32 10.34 -1.55
CA ALA A 89 -11.50 9.00 -2.09
C ALA A 89 -10.26 8.13 -1.82
N PRO A 90 -10.38 6.79 -1.93
CA PRO A 90 -9.25 5.89 -1.73
C PRO A 90 -8.08 6.21 -2.66
N LEU A 91 -6.87 5.95 -2.18
CA LEU A 91 -5.68 5.95 -3.03
C LEU A 91 -5.55 4.61 -3.73
N LEU A 92 -5.19 4.66 -4.99
CA LEU A 92 -4.89 3.50 -5.80
C LEU A 92 -3.37 3.45 -6.01
N PHE A 93 -2.78 2.31 -5.63
CA PHE A 93 -1.37 2.07 -5.79
C PHE A 93 -1.15 0.99 -6.84
N SER A 94 -0.02 1.06 -7.53
CA SER A 94 0.38 0.00 -8.45
C SER A 94 1.86 -0.31 -8.30
N MET A 95 2.20 -1.57 -8.57
CA MET A 95 3.59 -2.02 -8.62
C MET A 95 3.71 -3.22 -9.57
N PRO A 96 4.88 -3.43 -10.17
CA PRO A 96 5.12 -4.63 -10.94
C PRO A 96 5.08 -5.86 -10.04
N LEU A 97 4.55 -6.97 -10.56
CA LEU A 97 4.74 -8.27 -9.92
C LEU A 97 6.19 -8.71 -10.09
N ASP A 98 6.76 -9.24 -9.03
CA ASP A 98 8.07 -9.86 -9.07
C ASP A 98 7.91 -11.38 -9.24
N ALA A 99 8.37 -11.91 -10.35
CA ALA A 99 8.26 -13.34 -10.64
C ALA A 99 8.95 -14.21 -9.58
N SER A 100 9.96 -13.68 -8.88
CA SER A 100 10.66 -14.41 -7.83
C SER A 100 9.78 -14.73 -6.62
N TRP A 101 8.68 -14.01 -6.45
CA TRP A 101 7.74 -14.28 -5.34
C TRP A 101 7.06 -15.65 -5.46
N PHE A 102 7.03 -16.20 -6.67
CA PHE A 102 6.30 -17.44 -6.99
C PHE A 102 7.21 -18.64 -7.24
N ASN A 103 8.45 -18.54 -6.86
CA ASN A 103 9.44 -19.63 -7.05
C ASN A 103 9.61 -20.44 -5.78
#